data_4f6fed6ff1528b05ed06c18b8d06b394
#
_entry.id   4f6fed6ff1528b05ed06c18b8d06b394
#
_cell.length_a   1.000
_cell.length_b   1.000
_cell.length_c   1.000
_cell.angle_alpha   90.00
_cell.angle_beta   90.00
_cell.angle_gamma   90.00
#
_symmetry.space_group_name_H-M   'P 1'
#
loop_
_entity.id
_entity.type
_entity.pdbx_description
1 polymer ?
#
loop_
_entity_poly.entity_id
_entity_poly.type
_entity_poly.pdbx_seq_one_letter_code
_entity_poly.pdbx_strand_id
1 'polypeptide(L)'
;MALNKTVFFMATSAAKTLPQSIAEVIFVGRSNVGKSSVINALCFRKNLARTSKTPGRTRSINVYSIVMKKWLIDLPGYGFARVSFKEKELWNKMIEECIVQRKSKKTVYVIIDAFVGPTELDFNMVDWLKDHKIPFRIIVNKCDKVLNLVSKEEINTKTRELFKIEPESVFMVSAKKRSGFEKLQLDITKFLALK
;
A
#
# COMPACT_ATOMS: atom_id res chain seq x y z
N MET A 1 -13.94 -8.06 13.64
CA MET A 1 -13.05 -6.95 13.22
C MET A 1 -13.68 -6.21 12.05
N ALA A 2 -13.62 -4.88 12.01
CA ALA A 2 -14.30 -4.10 10.95
C ALA A 2 -13.76 -4.37 9.54
N LEU A 3 -12.47 -4.72 9.41
CA LEU A 3 -11.82 -4.94 8.11
C LEU A 3 -12.33 -6.18 7.35
N ASN A 4 -12.92 -7.16 8.01
CA ASN A 4 -13.49 -8.34 7.31
C ASN A 4 -14.78 -8.01 6.53
N LYS A 5 -15.42 -6.87 6.85
CA LYS A 5 -16.62 -6.37 6.14
C LYS A 5 -16.28 -5.55 4.89
N THR A 6 -14.99 -5.38 4.59
CA THR A 6 -14.54 -4.62 3.42
C THR A 6 -15.10 -5.21 2.13
N VAL A 7 -15.64 -4.37 1.27
CA VAL A 7 -16.19 -4.74 -0.04
C VAL A 7 -15.56 -3.90 -1.15
N PHE A 8 -15.47 -4.45 -2.35
CA PHE A 8 -15.11 -3.66 -3.51
C PHE A 8 -16.19 -2.61 -3.78
N PHE A 9 -15.77 -1.37 -3.94
CA PHE A 9 -16.69 -0.24 -4.15
C PHE A 9 -16.67 0.21 -5.62
N MET A 10 -15.49 0.54 -6.15
CA MET A 10 -15.35 0.97 -7.54
C MET A 10 -13.92 0.85 -8.05
N ALA A 11 -13.76 0.92 -9.37
CA ALA A 11 -12.47 1.12 -10.03
C ALA A 11 -12.58 2.29 -11.00
N THR A 12 -11.53 3.11 -11.08
CA THR A 12 -11.45 4.23 -12.01
C THR A 12 -10.01 4.46 -12.46
N SER A 13 -9.84 5.02 -13.64
CA SER A 13 -8.54 5.49 -14.14
C SER A 13 -8.24 6.96 -13.79
N ALA A 14 -9.23 7.69 -13.26
CA ALA A 14 -9.10 9.11 -12.95
C ALA A 14 -9.46 9.40 -11.48
N ALA A 15 -8.51 9.91 -10.71
CA ALA A 15 -8.71 10.22 -9.30
C ALA A 15 -9.83 11.26 -9.06
N LYS A 16 -10.04 12.15 -10.02
CA LYS A 16 -11.10 13.18 -9.97
C LYS A 16 -12.52 12.59 -9.94
N THR A 17 -12.73 11.37 -10.41
CA THR A 17 -14.04 10.70 -10.38
C THR A 17 -14.34 10.02 -9.05
N LEU A 18 -13.36 9.96 -8.15
CA LEU A 18 -13.57 9.39 -6.82
C LEU A 18 -14.47 10.31 -5.99
N PRO A 19 -15.54 9.79 -5.38
CA PRO A 19 -16.38 10.57 -4.49
C PRO A 19 -15.59 11.08 -3.27
N GLN A 20 -16.20 11.95 -2.49
CA GLN A 20 -15.60 12.44 -1.25
C GLN A 20 -15.60 11.36 -0.18
N SER A 21 -14.50 11.25 0.53
CA SER A 21 -14.32 10.36 1.69
C SER A 21 -13.96 11.15 2.95
N ILE A 22 -14.13 10.52 4.10
CA ILE A 22 -13.70 11.06 5.39
C ILE A 22 -12.24 10.67 5.65
N ALA A 23 -11.91 9.39 5.42
CA ALA A 23 -10.56 8.87 5.65
C ALA A 23 -10.19 7.80 4.63
N GLU A 24 -8.93 7.82 4.22
CA GLU A 24 -8.37 6.94 3.19
C GLU A 24 -7.05 6.32 3.65
N VAL A 25 -6.97 5.01 3.53
CA VAL A 25 -5.72 4.25 3.62
C VAL A 25 -5.31 3.87 2.20
N ILE A 26 -4.17 4.38 1.75
CA ILE A 26 -3.73 4.25 0.36
C ILE A 26 -2.54 3.28 0.32
N PHE A 27 -2.62 2.27 -0.53
CA PHE A 27 -1.55 1.31 -0.76
C PHE A 27 -0.82 1.62 -2.07
N VAL A 28 0.50 1.76 -1.96
CA VAL A 28 1.42 1.92 -3.08
C VAL A 28 2.53 0.88 -3.00
N GLY A 29 3.22 0.64 -4.08
CA GLY A 29 4.33 -0.30 -4.12
C GLY A 29 4.63 -0.72 -5.54
N ARG A 30 5.83 -1.30 -5.75
CA ARG A 30 6.21 -1.80 -7.07
C ARG A 30 5.29 -2.93 -7.54
N SER A 31 5.25 -3.11 -8.85
CA SER A 31 4.64 -4.30 -9.42
C SER A 31 5.21 -5.57 -8.79
N ASN A 32 4.33 -6.53 -8.52
CA ASN A 32 4.67 -7.84 -7.96
C ASN A 32 5.23 -7.85 -6.52
N VAL A 33 5.20 -6.73 -5.78
CA VAL A 33 5.51 -6.75 -4.32
C VAL A 33 4.44 -7.51 -3.51
N GLY A 34 3.28 -7.79 -4.13
CA GLY A 34 2.18 -8.50 -3.49
C GLY A 34 1.13 -7.58 -2.86
N LYS A 35 0.97 -6.34 -3.35
CA LYS A 35 0.04 -5.33 -2.84
C LYS A 35 -1.40 -5.86 -2.71
N SER A 36 -1.98 -6.42 -3.77
CA SER A 36 -3.33 -7.03 -3.74
C SER A 36 -3.41 -8.24 -2.79
N SER A 37 -2.33 -9.00 -2.64
CA SER A 37 -2.26 -10.10 -1.66
C SER A 37 -2.25 -9.59 -0.23
N VAL A 38 -1.55 -8.48 0.05
CA VAL A 38 -1.56 -7.80 1.35
C VAL A 38 -2.97 -7.31 1.67
N ILE A 39 -3.66 -6.64 0.74
CA ILE A 39 -5.03 -6.17 0.93
C ILE A 39 -5.98 -7.34 1.22
N ASN A 40 -5.87 -8.44 0.48
CA ASN A 40 -6.68 -9.63 0.70
C ASN A 40 -6.45 -10.25 2.09
N ALA A 41 -5.19 -10.37 2.52
CA ALA A 41 -4.84 -10.91 3.83
C ALA A 41 -5.29 -9.98 4.97
N LEU A 42 -5.08 -8.67 4.82
CA LEU A 42 -5.51 -7.63 5.74
C LEU A 42 -7.03 -7.68 6.01
N CYS A 43 -7.81 -7.89 4.95
CA CYS A 43 -9.28 -7.93 5.02
C CYS A 43 -9.85 -9.34 5.24
N PHE A 44 -9.03 -10.35 5.50
CA PHE A 44 -9.46 -11.76 5.66
C PHE A 44 -10.25 -12.31 4.47
N ARG A 45 -10.00 -11.78 3.27
CA ARG A 45 -10.70 -12.15 2.03
C ARG A 45 -9.73 -12.84 1.07
N LYS A 46 -10.21 -13.79 0.28
CA LYS A 46 -9.37 -14.48 -0.73
C LYS A 46 -9.26 -13.70 -2.04
N ASN A 47 -10.36 -13.05 -2.46
CA ASN A 47 -10.50 -12.45 -3.79
C ASN A 47 -11.11 -11.04 -3.75
N LEU A 48 -10.85 -10.24 -2.70
CA LEU A 48 -11.29 -8.85 -2.62
C LEU A 48 -10.55 -8.01 -3.67
N ALA A 49 -9.22 -8.03 -3.61
CA ALA A 49 -8.35 -7.43 -4.60
C ALA A 49 -7.89 -8.50 -5.60
N ARG A 50 -8.04 -8.23 -6.89
CA ARG A 50 -7.59 -9.14 -7.94
C ARG A 50 -6.08 -9.24 -7.94
N THR A 51 -5.56 -10.44 -7.75
CA THR A 51 -4.13 -10.73 -7.86
C THR A 51 -3.80 -11.12 -9.31
N SER A 52 -2.77 -10.52 -9.89
CA SER A 52 -2.28 -10.89 -11.20
C SER A 52 -0.79 -11.20 -11.13
N LYS A 53 -0.36 -12.25 -11.82
CA LYS A 53 1.07 -12.54 -12.02
C LYS A 53 1.66 -11.70 -13.15
N THR A 54 0.81 -11.15 -14.03
CA THR A 54 1.24 -10.34 -15.17
C THR A 54 1.46 -8.89 -14.72
N PRO A 55 2.66 -8.33 -14.88
CA PRO A 55 2.93 -6.92 -14.59
C PRO A 55 2.05 -6.00 -15.47
N GLY A 56 1.62 -4.85 -14.93
CA GLY A 56 0.90 -3.84 -15.71
C GLY A 56 -0.61 -4.04 -15.85
N ARG A 57 -1.20 -5.05 -15.22
CA ARG A 57 -2.63 -5.33 -15.36
C ARG A 57 -3.53 -4.39 -14.55
N THR A 58 -3.04 -3.84 -13.44
CA THR A 58 -3.79 -2.87 -12.64
C THR A 58 -3.44 -1.47 -13.12
N ARG A 59 -4.20 -0.95 -14.07
CA ARG A 59 -4.08 0.43 -14.58
C ARG A 59 -5.11 1.37 -13.94
N SER A 60 -5.87 0.89 -12.98
CA SER A 60 -6.95 1.60 -12.31
C SER A 60 -6.68 1.75 -10.82
N ILE A 61 -7.22 2.81 -10.26
CA ILE A 61 -7.39 2.99 -8.82
C ILE A 61 -8.53 2.08 -8.40
N ASN A 62 -8.27 1.14 -7.49
CA ASN A 62 -9.33 0.30 -6.92
C ASN A 62 -9.67 0.78 -5.52
N VAL A 63 -10.94 1.00 -5.26
CA VAL A 63 -11.44 1.48 -3.98
C VAL A 63 -12.24 0.38 -3.32
N TYR A 64 -11.93 0.14 -2.05
CA TYR A 64 -12.64 -0.80 -1.19
C TYR A 64 -13.24 -0.04 -0.02
N SER A 65 -14.55 -0.18 0.19
CA SER A 65 -15.26 0.44 1.30
C SER A 65 -15.26 -0.50 2.51
N ILE A 66 -14.85 0.02 3.67
CA ILE A 66 -14.91 -0.69 4.94
C ILE A 66 -16.24 -0.36 5.62
N VAL A 67 -16.47 0.94 5.79
CA VAL A 67 -17.71 1.55 6.25
C VAL A 67 -17.91 2.84 5.44
N MET A 68 -19.06 3.46 5.59
CA MET A 68 -19.42 4.66 4.82
C MET A 68 -18.31 5.73 4.85
N LYS A 69 -17.82 6.12 3.68
CA LYS A 69 -16.77 7.15 3.46
C LYS A 69 -15.41 6.87 4.11
N LYS A 70 -15.10 5.62 4.50
CA LYS A 70 -13.77 5.19 4.97
C LYS A 70 -13.27 4.06 4.06
N TRP A 71 -12.16 4.29 3.38
CA TRP A 71 -11.73 3.46 2.25
C TRP A 71 -10.31 2.94 2.37
N LEU A 72 -10.11 1.77 1.75
CA LEU A 72 -8.79 1.33 1.30
C LEU A 72 -8.70 1.64 -0.20
N ILE A 73 -7.61 2.25 -0.61
CA ILE A 73 -7.34 2.60 -2.01
C ILE A 73 -6.10 1.84 -2.47
N ASP A 74 -6.26 1.04 -3.51
CA ASP A 74 -5.19 0.28 -4.17
C ASP A 74 -4.79 1.03 -5.44
N LEU A 75 -3.65 1.72 -5.41
CA LEU A 75 -3.13 2.41 -6.58
C LEU A 75 -2.35 1.46 -7.50
N PRO A 76 -2.28 1.74 -8.80
CA PRO A 76 -1.45 0.97 -9.72
C PRO A 76 -0.01 0.93 -9.23
N GLY A 77 0.62 -0.25 -9.29
CA GLY A 77 2.03 -0.40 -8.92
C GLY A 77 2.94 0.43 -9.82
N TYR A 78 4.06 0.90 -9.30
CA TYR A 78 5.11 1.54 -10.08
C TYR A 78 6.18 0.53 -10.54
N GLY A 79 7.10 1.00 -11.40
CA GLY A 79 8.26 0.20 -11.82
C GLY A 79 7.96 -0.86 -12.88
N PHE A 80 7.01 -0.58 -13.78
CA PHE A 80 6.85 -1.41 -14.97
C PHE A 80 8.00 -1.18 -15.94
N ALA A 81 8.72 -2.23 -16.29
CA ALA A 81 9.90 -2.17 -17.17
C ALA A 81 9.57 -1.74 -18.62
N ARG A 82 8.30 -1.74 -19.01
CA ARG A 82 7.84 -1.45 -20.38
C ARG A 82 6.63 -0.52 -20.38
N VAL A 83 6.79 0.69 -19.83
CA VAL A 83 5.78 1.76 -19.95
C VAL A 83 6.34 2.89 -20.79
N SER A 84 5.53 3.45 -21.66
CA SER A 84 5.89 4.65 -22.42
C SER A 84 6.03 5.85 -21.49
N PHE A 85 6.76 6.87 -21.92
CA PHE A 85 6.88 8.13 -21.20
C PHE A 85 5.49 8.72 -20.86
N LYS A 86 4.56 8.69 -21.80
CA LYS A 86 3.17 9.16 -21.62
C LYS A 86 2.43 8.38 -20.53
N GLU A 87 2.62 7.07 -20.44
CA GLU A 87 2.00 6.25 -19.37
C GLU A 87 2.59 6.59 -18.00
N LYS A 88 3.89 6.91 -17.92
CA LYS A 88 4.55 7.36 -16.70
C LYS A 88 4.02 8.72 -16.23
N GLU A 89 3.83 9.67 -17.14
CA GLU A 89 3.23 10.97 -16.83
C GLU A 89 1.78 10.82 -16.31
N LEU A 90 0.97 10.00 -16.97
CA LEU A 90 -0.40 9.72 -16.54
C LEU A 90 -0.43 9.07 -15.16
N TRP A 91 0.51 8.17 -14.87
CA TRP A 91 0.65 7.56 -13.56
C TRP A 91 1.02 8.60 -12.49
N ASN A 92 2.02 9.44 -12.74
CA ASN A 92 2.42 10.51 -11.82
C ASN A 92 1.26 11.44 -11.50
N LYS A 93 0.55 11.89 -12.54
CA LYS A 93 -0.64 12.74 -12.39
C LYS A 93 -1.73 12.08 -11.55
N MET A 94 -2.01 10.81 -11.79
CA MET A 94 -3.00 10.05 -11.02
C MET A 94 -2.61 9.96 -9.54
N ILE A 95 -1.32 9.71 -9.23
CA ILE A 95 -0.80 9.63 -7.86
C ILE A 95 -0.94 10.99 -7.17
N GLU A 96 -0.53 12.06 -7.83
CA GLU A 96 -0.65 13.42 -7.32
C GLU A 96 -2.10 13.80 -7.03
N GLU A 97 -3.00 13.57 -7.99
CA GLU A 97 -4.43 13.83 -7.82
C GLU A 97 -5.03 13.01 -6.66
N CYS A 98 -4.63 11.74 -6.51
CA CYS A 98 -5.16 10.86 -5.48
C CYS A 98 -4.59 11.16 -4.09
N ILE A 99 -3.28 11.40 -4.00
CA ILE A 99 -2.60 11.54 -2.71
C ILE A 99 -2.54 12.98 -2.25
N VAL A 100 -2.22 13.94 -3.13
CA VAL A 100 -2.00 15.34 -2.73
C VAL A 100 -3.28 16.16 -2.80
N GLN A 101 -4.00 16.12 -3.93
CA GLN A 101 -5.10 17.05 -4.19
C GLN A 101 -6.40 16.71 -3.44
N ARG A 102 -6.61 15.47 -3.02
CA ARG A 102 -7.80 15.09 -2.24
C ARG A 102 -7.71 15.61 -0.80
N LYS A 103 -8.81 16.16 -0.29
CA LYS A 103 -8.89 16.77 1.06
C LYS A 103 -9.17 15.78 2.20
N SER A 104 -9.37 14.48 1.92
CA SER A 104 -9.63 13.46 2.94
C SER A 104 -8.44 13.29 3.90
N LYS A 105 -8.72 12.91 5.15
CA LYS A 105 -7.69 12.41 6.06
C LYS A 105 -7.06 11.16 5.43
N LYS A 106 -5.73 11.11 5.28
CA LYS A 106 -5.09 9.99 4.59
C LYS A 106 -3.78 9.55 5.23
N THR A 107 -3.43 8.30 5.00
CA THR A 107 -2.10 7.75 5.23
C THR A 107 -1.75 6.79 4.11
N VAL A 108 -0.48 6.77 3.71
CA VAL A 108 0.03 5.94 2.62
C VAL A 108 0.83 4.78 3.19
N TYR A 109 0.56 3.56 2.75
CA TYR A 109 1.37 2.39 3.05
C TYR A 109 2.18 2.01 1.82
N VAL A 110 3.49 2.17 1.92
CA VAL A 110 4.44 1.78 0.87
C VAL A 110 4.82 0.32 1.11
N ILE A 111 4.52 -0.54 0.15
CA ILE A 111 4.78 -1.97 0.25
C ILE A 111 6.07 -2.32 -0.46
N ILE A 112 7.02 -2.90 0.25
CA ILE A 112 8.29 -3.38 -0.26
C ILE A 112 8.39 -4.91 -0.12
N ASP A 113 9.24 -5.53 -0.94
CA ASP A 113 9.49 -6.98 -0.92
C ASP A 113 10.69 -7.28 -0.02
N ALA A 114 10.49 -8.05 1.05
CA ALA A 114 11.55 -8.40 1.98
C ALA A 114 12.73 -9.13 1.32
N PHE A 115 12.48 -9.92 0.28
CA PHE A 115 13.49 -10.72 -0.40
C PHE A 115 14.34 -9.89 -1.38
N VAL A 116 13.70 -8.94 -2.08
CA VAL A 116 14.41 -8.05 -3.02
C VAL A 116 15.05 -6.86 -2.30
N GLY A 117 14.46 -6.46 -1.19
CA GLY A 117 14.78 -5.21 -0.50
C GLY A 117 14.16 -3.98 -1.18
N PRO A 118 14.35 -2.79 -0.56
CA PRO A 118 13.95 -1.55 -1.17
C PRO A 118 14.80 -1.22 -2.38
N THR A 119 14.20 -0.60 -3.38
CA THR A 119 14.86 -0.17 -4.62
C THR A 119 14.79 1.35 -4.75
N GLU A 120 15.52 1.92 -5.70
CA GLU A 120 15.49 3.34 -6.01
C GLU A 120 14.05 3.90 -6.17
N LEU A 121 13.17 3.13 -6.81
CA LEU A 121 11.78 3.54 -6.97
C LEU A 121 11.01 3.61 -5.63
N ASP A 122 11.36 2.77 -4.67
CA ASP A 122 10.75 2.79 -3.34
C ASP A 122 11.29 4.01 -2.55
N PHE A 123 12.57 4.33 -2.68
CA PHE A 123 13.16 5.55 -2.11
C PHE A 123 12.52 6.81 -2.72
N ASN A 124 12.44 6.90 -4.04
CA ASN A 124 11.83 8.03 -4.74
C ASN A 124 10.36 8.25 -4.29
N MET A 125 9.60 7.19 -4.09
CA MET A 125 8.22 7.28 -3.58
C MET A 125 8.19 7.82 -2.15
N VAL A 126 9.06 7.32 -1.27
CA VAL A 126 9.11 7.77 0.13
C VAL A 126 9.57 9.22 0.22
N ASP A 127 10.58 9.62 -0.52
CA ASP A 127 11.07 11.00 -0.54
C ASP A 127 10.00 11.95 -1.08
N TRP A 128 9.32 11.57 -2.15
CA TRP A 128 8.17 12.32 -2.66
C TRP A 128 7.05 12.49 -1.62
N LEU A 129 6.74 11.45 -0.83
CA LEU A 129 5.76 11.53 0.25
C LEU A 129 6.22 12.47 1.38
N LYS A 130 7.51 12.47 1.73
CA LYS A 130 8.10 13.40 2.70
C LYS A 130 8.02 14.84 2.24
N ASP A 131 8.40 15.11 0.99
CA ASP A 131 8.38 16.46 0.40
C ASP A 131 6.97 17.06 0.41
N HIS A 132 5.96 16.23 0.17
CA HIS A 132 4.55 16.64 0.24
C HIS A 132 3.93 16.57 1.65
N LYS A 133 4.74 16.23 2.68
CA LYS A 133 4.29 16.09 4.08
C LYS A 133 3.11 15.13 4.26
N ILE A 134 3.07 14.06 3.44
CA ILE A 134 2.04 13.03 3.50
C ILE A 134 2.43 11.98 4.53
N PRO A 135 1.59 11.68 5.54
CA PRO A 135 1.85 10.60 6.48
C PRO A 135 1.95 9.26 5.77
N PHE A 136 3.01 8.50 6.06
CA PHE A 136 3.21 7.19 5.47
C PHE A 136 3.73 6.15 6.47
N ARG A 137 3.64 4.89 6.08
CA ARG A 137 4.13 3.70 6.77
C ARG A 137 4.76 2.76 5.75
N ILE A 138 5.65 1.88 6.20
CA ILE A 138 6.26 0.85 5.36
C ILE A 138 5.68 -0.52 5.72
N ILE A 139 5.27 -1.27 4.71
CA ILE A 139 4.93 -2.69 4.85
C ILE A 139 6.00 -3.51 4.16
N VAL A 140 6.76 -4.28 4.92
CA VAL A 140 7.71 -5.27 4.41
C VAL A 140 6.96 -6.58 4.22
N ASN A 141 6.65 -6.92 2.96
CA ASN A 141 5.91 -8.14 2.62
C ASN A 141 6.87 -9.27 2.18
N LYS A 142 6.37 -10.48 2.14
CA LYS A 142 7.10 -11.72 1.79
C LYS A 142 8.19 -12.08 2.82
N CYS A 143 8.01 -11.72 4.07
CA CYS A 143 8.93 -12.07 5.15
C CYS A 143 9.15 -13.58 5.29
N ASP A 144 8.19 -14.41 4.88
CA ASP A 144 8.34 -15.86 4.81
C ASP A 144 9.52 -16.34 3.96
N LYS A 145 10.05 -15.53 3.07
CA LYS A 145 11.19 -15.86 2.22
C LYS A 145 12.54 -15.60 2.89
N VAL A 146 12.60 -14.77 3.90
CA VAL A 146 13.86 -14.26 4.47
C VAL A 146 14.02 -14.58 5.96
N LEU A 147 12.97 -14.86 6.69
CA LEU A 147 13.02 -15.09 8.15
C LEU A 147 13.81 -16.32 8.60
N ASN A 148 14.19 -17.22 7.69
CA ASN A 148 15.12 -18.30 7.97
C ASN A 148 16.59 -17.84 7.89
N LEU A 149 16.86 -16.66 7.36
CA LEU A 149 18.21 -16.12 7.09
C LEU A 149 18.52 -14.89 7.95
N VAL A 150 17.48 -14.11 8.28
CA VAL A 150 17.62 -12.80 8.95
C VAL A 150 16.50 -12.65 9.97
N SER A 151 16.79 -12.11 11.13
CA SER A 151 15.78 -11.89 12.17
C SER A 151 14.79 -10.78 11.80
N LYS A 152 13.63 -10.75 12.45
CA LYS A 152 12.65 -9.67 12.26
C LYS A 152 13.23 -8.33 12.70
N GLU A 153 13.98 -8.33 13.77
CA GLU A 153 14.62 -7.16 14.35
C GLU A 153 15.61 -6.53 13.37
N GLU A 154 16.45 -7.34 12.72
CA GLU A 154 17.39 -6.85 11.70
C GLU A 154 16.69 -6.25 10.49
N ILE A 155 15.64 -6.89 9.97
CA ILE A 155 14.85 -6.36 8.85
C ILE A 155 14.21 -5.01 9.25
N ASN A 156 13.65 -4.94 10.46
CA ASN A 156 13.02 -3.73 10.97
C ASN A 156 14.05 -2.60 11.10
N THR A 157 15.17 -2.85 11.80
CA THR A 157 16.24 -1.88 12.02
C THR A 157 16.79 -1.36 10.69
N LYS A 158 17.17 -2.24 9.78
CA LYS A 158 17.65 -1.87 8.45
C LYS A 158 16.63 -1.04 7.66
N THR A 159 15.36 -1.40 7.70
CA THR A 159 14.30 -0.65 7.01
C THR A 159 14.15 0.75 7.58
N ARG A 160 14.19 0.88 8.91
CA ARG A 160 14.09 2.17 9.60
C ARG A 160 15.24 3.10 9.26
N GLU A 161 16.46 2.59 9.31
CA GLU A 161 17.68 3.32 8.98
C GLU A 161 17.64 3.81 7.53
N LEU A 162 17.30 2.93 6.58
CA LEU A 162 17.22 3.25 5.16
C LEU A 162 16.20 4.35 4.85
N PHE A 163 15.03 4.30 5.46
CA PHE A 163 13.96 5.27 5.21
C PHE A 163 13.90 6.42 6.23
N LYS A 164 14.76 6.39 7.27
CA LYS A 164 14.80 7.38 8.38
C LYS A 164 13.43 7.58 9.00
N ILE A 165 12.83 6.50 9.51
CA ILE A 165 11.48 6.48 10.09
C ILE A 165 11.45 5.78 11.45
N GLU A 166 10.39 6.04 12.22
CA GLU A 166 10.19 5.46 13.54
C GLU A 166 9.82 3.96 13.50
N PRO A 167 10.13 3.20 14.56
CA PRO A 167 9.87 1.76 14.63
C PRO A 167 8.41 1.36 14.36
N GLU A 168 7.49 2.16 14.88
CA GLU A 168 6.05 1.92 14.78
C GLU A 168 5.53 2.11 13.34
N SER A 169 6.36 2.67 12.47
CA SER A 169 6.03 2.91 11.07
C SER A 169 6.36 1.74 10.15
N VAL A 170 6.92 0.64 10.67
CA VAL A 170 7.32 -0.54 9.89
C VAL A 170 6.52 -1.77 10.30
N PHE A 171 5.84 -2.38 9.34
CA PHE A 171 5.04 -3.60 9.52
C PHE A 171 5.61 -4.73 8.68
N MET A 172 5.99 -5.83 9.31
CA MET A 172 6.52 -7.01 8.65
C MET A 172 5.44 -8.08 8.52
N VAL A 173 5.11 -8.44 7.28
CA VAL A 173 4.03 -9.36 6.98
C VAL A 173 4.44 -10.44 5.99
N SER A 174 3.72 -11.55 6.01
CA SER A 174 3.67 -12.51 4.92
C SER A 174 2.22 -12.67 4.45
N ALA A 175 1.89 -12.10 3.31
CA ALA A 175 0.57 -12.27 2.72
C ALA A 175 0.30 -13.73 2.33
N LYS A 176 1.34 -14.49 1.96
CA LYS A 176 1.27 -15.93 1.63
C LYS A 176 0.93 -16.77 2.86
N LYS A 177 1.60 -16.52 3.99
CA LYS A 177 1.40 -17.24 5.26
C LYS A 177 0.31 -16.59 6.14
N ARG A 178 -0.22 -15.44 5.76
CA ARG A 178 -1.18 -14.62 6.53
C ARG A 178 -0.70 -14.31 7.94
N SER A 179 0.57 -14.01 8.10
CA SER A 179 1.21 -13.71 9.40
C SER A 179 1.70 -12.27 9.47
N GLY A 180 1.77 -11.71 10.69
CA GLY A 180 2.26 -10.37 11.00
C GLY A 180 1.24 -9.25 10.73
N PHE A 181 -0.04 -9.57 10.54
CA PHE A 181 -1.06 -8.57 10.20
C PHE A 181 -1.69 -7.89 11.41
N GLU A 182 -1.55 -8.41 12.62
CA GLU A 182 -2.25 -7.94 13.81
C GLU A 182 -1.95 -6.46 14.10
N LYS A 183 -0.66 -6.10 14.13
CA LYS A 183 -0.21 -4.71 14.35
C LYS A 183 -0.65 -3.79 13.23
N LEU A 184 -0.56 -4.23 11.97
CA LEU A 184 -1.00 -3.47 10.79
C LEU A 184 -2.52 -3.23 10.82
N GLN A 185 -3.30 -4.25 11.18
CA GLN A 185 -4.75 -4.13 11.34
C GLN A 185 -5.13 -3.15 12.42
N LEU A 186 -4.42 -3.19 13.56
CA LEU A 186 -4.64 -2.25 14.67
C LEU A 186 -4.33 -0.81 14.24
N ASP A 187 -3.21 -0.57 13.57
CA ASP A 187 -2.81 0.75 13.10
C ASP A 187 -3.85 1.33 12.12
N ILE A 188 -4.27 0.55 11.12
CA ILE A 188 -5.29 0.95 10.15
C ILE A 188 -6.65 1.19 10.83
N THR A 189 -7.05 0.32 11.74
CA THR A 189 -8.33 0.44 12.47
C THR A 189 -8.34 1.71 13.32
N LYS A 190 -7.24 1.99 14.03
CA LYS A 190 -7.06 3.22 14.83
C LYS A 190 -7.08 4.47 13.93
N PHE A 191 -6.33 4.46 12.82
CA PHE A 191 -6.29 5.58 11.88
C PHE A 191 -7.68 5.91 11.33
N LEU A 192 -8.44 4.89 10.94
CA LEU A 192 -9.79 5.03 10.40
C LEU A 192 -10.86 5.22 11.50
N ALA A 193 -10.49 5.22 12.78
CA ALA A 193 -11.43 5.26 13.91
C ALA A 193 -12.60 4.27 13.72
N LEU A 194 -12.25 3.00 13.50
CA LEU A 194 -13.22 1.90 13.39
C LEU A 194 -13.45 1.30 14.78
N LYS A 195 -14.71 1.04 15.12
CA LYS A 195 -15.12 0.32 16.33
C LYS A 195 -15.16 -1.19 16.09
#